data_3478e2482203c23bd06fad8ddea0af5b
#
_entry.id   3478e2482203c23bd06fad8ddea0af5b
#
_cell.length_a   1.000
_cell.length_b   1.000
_cell.length_c   1.000
_cell.angle_alpha   90.00
_cell.angle_beta   90.00
_cell.angle_gamma   90.00
#
_symmetry.space_group_name_H-M   'P 1'
#
loop_
_entity.id
_entity.type
_entity.pdbx_description
1 polymer ?
#
loop_
_entity_poly.entity_id
_entity_poly.type
_entity_poly.pdbx_seq_one_letter_code
_entity_poly.pdbx_strand_id
1 'polypeptide(L)'
;MTLSTPGTHINADLTIQGGSSGTVDFSSSPVLASKVSGSESYTRRILLKFDTQNYIPANAVIQSAHLYLVLNHAESGENRPLTAYHVTKSFVKYEANWVYFRNGQPWSTRGGDLGPSFSTTYVGNAEGSTYKFDMTAMLQRTVNGEFGSRYLRLALVDTGGVSSGNYKEFHSTRASNTALRPRLVVTYGTSTTSTTTSTTTQPAPAPSTSTGTTLRVMQWNVKKTKGSDGLCNPGRVADAIAAQNPDVVSLNEVNFFSGECAWNFDMADHLESLLQQRTGVQWYRQIVNVYGGTSGYGNVLLSRHAPTSQGYTLLSYQRGVAQMTIVVNGRYVNLFSTHVEYYTSSWRTTQITEAVRWMSGFSEPRIMMGDFNTWPGTSDYNIIAQPYQDAWTAAQAAGTASAFNGSGNTSGGSRFDYVFYSRVAALSLQSVTVPDTRINGVYPSDHHPVVAVFKIN
;
A
#
# COMPACT_ATOMS: atom_id res chain seq x y z
N MET A 1 -4.22 18.82 10.74
CA MET A 1 -3.95 17.40 10.41
C MET A 1 -2.48 17.23 10.06
N THR A 2 -1.83 16.14 10.46
CA THR A 2 -0.44 15.84 10.10
C THR A 2 -0.39 14.58 9.26
N LEU A 3 0.19 14.68 8.06
CA LEU A 3 0.45 13.57 7.17
C LEU A 3 1.91 13.15 7.33
N SER A 4 2.16 12.06 8.04
CA SER A 4 3.51 11.56 8.34
C SER A 4 3.53 10.05 8.50
N THR A 5 4.72 9.47 8.64
CA THR A 5 4.89 8.07 9.06
C THR A 5 4.99 7.96 10.59
N PRO A 6 4.60 6.83 11.22
CA PRO A 6 4.21 5.57 10.60
C PRO A 6 2.75 5.63 10.16
N GLY A 7 2.48 5.97 8.94
CA GLY A 7 1.15 6.05 8.38
C GLY A 7 1.23 6.03 6.88
N THR A 8 0.12 5.79 6.28
CA THR A 8 -0.12 5.58 4.86
C THR A 8 -0.09 6.88 4.03
N HIS A 9 0.38 8.01 4.61
CA HIS A 9 0.22 9.33 4.02
C HIS A 9 1.33 9.72 3.03
N ILE A 10 2.52 9.13 3.16
CA ILE A 10 3.65 9.35 2.23
C ILE A 10 3.80 8.13 1.34
N ASN A 11 3.33 8.25 0.10
CA ASN A 11 3.35 7.16 -0.88
C ASN A 11 4.72 6.99 -1.53
N ALA A 12 5.53 8.05 -1.60
CA ALA A 12 6.89 7.98 -2.08
C ALA A 12 7.74 9.08 -1.47
N ASP A 13 8.98 8.72 -1.15
CA ASP A 13 10.07 9.61 -0.80
C ASP A 13 11.37 8.99 -1.32
N LEU A 14 12.09 9.70 -2.16
CA LEU A 14 13.31 9.19 -2.77
C LEU A 14 14.19 10.33 -3.29
N THR A 15 15.48 10.02 -3.43
CA THR A 15 16.42 10.81 -4.22
C THR A 15 16.46 10.29 -5.64
N ILE A 16 16.51 11.18 -6.63
CA ILE A 16 16.90 10.84 -8.00
C ILE A 16 18.23 11.50 -8.32
N GLN A 17 19.15 10.75 -8.92
CA GLN A 17 20.52 11.19 -9.20
C GLN A 17 20.89 10.93 -10.64
N GLY A 18 21.52 11.89 -11.29
CA GLY A 18 21.95 11.79 -12.68
C GLY A 18 23.25 11.01 -12.90
N GLY A 19 23.71 10.99 -14.14
CA GLY A 19 24.96 10.33 -14.57
C GLY A 19 24.87 8.81 -14.57
N SER A 20 25.95 8.13 -14.16
CA SER A 20 26.04 6.66 -14.07
C SER A 20 25.01 6.06 -13.11
N SER A 21 24.53 6.84 -12.16
CA SER A 21 23.47 6.46 -11.22
C SER A 21 22.05 6.78 -11.74
N GLY A 22 21.91 7.22 -12.99
CA GLY A 22 20.65 7.73 -13.54
C GLY A 22 19.50 6.71 -13.57
N THR A 23 19.82 5.42 -13.56
CA THR A 23 18.82 4.33 -13.50
C THR A 23 18.76 3.63 -12.14
N VAL A 24 19.54 4.10 -11.16
CA VAL A 24 19.56 3.51 -9.82
C VAL A 24 18.34 3.97 -9.03
N ASP A 25 17.69 3.04 -8.35
CA ASP A 25 16.63 3.30 -7.38
C ASP A 25 17.23 3.63 -6.00
N PHE A 26 16.95 4.83 -5.50
CA PHE A 26 17.32 5.28 -4.16
C PHE A 26 16.14 5.33 -3.18
N SER A 27 15.00 4.78 -3.53
CA SER A 27 13.79 4.86 -2.69
C SER A 27 13.86 4.04 -1.40
N SER A 28 14.84 3.15 -1.27
CA SER A 28 15.15 2.44 -0.02
C SER A 28 16.19 3.14 0.87
N SER A 29 16.73 4.27 0.44
CA SER A 29 17.72 5.03 1.22
C SER A 29 17.13 5.59 2.52
N PRO A 30 17.84 5.56 3.67
CA PRO A 30 17.40 6.20 4.90
C PRO A 30 17.46 7.74 4.82
N VAL A 31 17.96 8.28 3.70
CA VAL A 31 18.16 9.71 3.51
C VAL A 31 17.66 10.19 2.14
N LEU A 32 17.35 11.48 2.07
CA LEU A 32 16.93 12.22 0.89
C LEU A 32 17.94 13.31 0.59
N ALA A 33 18.53 13.31 -0.59
CA ALA A 33 19.62 14.23 -0.93
C ALA A 33 19.26 15.21 -2.05
N SER A 34 19.70 16.45 -1.90
CA SER A 34 19.65 17.51 -2.91
C SER A 34 21.05 18.06 -3.17
N LYS A 35 21.38 18.23 -4.46
CA LYS A 35 22.65 18.82 -4.91
C LYS A 35 22.48 19.35 -6.32
N VAL A 36 23.00 20.54 -6.61
CA VAL A 36 23.21 21.00 -7.98
C VAL A 36 24.67 20.84 -8.38
N SER A 37 24.91 20.43 -9.61
CA SER A 37 26.26 20.25 -10.13
C SER A 37 26.37 20.83 -11.55
N GLY A 38 27.57 21.21 -11.95
CA GLY A 38 27.88 21.62 -13.32
C GLY A 38 27.72 20.47 -14.35
N SER A 39 27.55 19.24 -13.88
CA SER A 39 27.21 18.10 -14.71
C SER A 39 25.98 17.37 -14.17
N GLU A 40 25.24 16.68 -15.02
CA GLU A 40 24.13 15.83 -14.61
C GLU A 40 24.56 14.76 -13.60
N SER A 41 25.79 14.23 -13.72
CA SER A 41 26.31 13.08 -12.96
C SER A 41 26.25 13.22 -11.45
N TYR A 42 26.32 14.44 -10.92
CA TYR A 42 26.32 14.70 -9.48
C TYR A 42 25.08 15.46 -9.01
N THR A 43 24.18 15.81 -9.94
CA THR A 43 22.92 16.49 -9.61
C THR A 43 21.95 15.52 -8.93
N ARG A 44 21.34 15.97 -7.82
CA ARG A 44 20.36 15.19 -7.05
C ARG A 44 19.14 16.02 -6.78
N ARG A 45 17.98 15.39 -6.83
CA ARG A 45 16.67 15.99 -6.49
C ARG A 45 15.92 15.07 -5.55
N ILE A 46 15.14 15.64 -4.65
CA ILE A 46 14.28 14.92 -3.75
C ILE A 46 12.89 14.87 -4.37
N LEU A 47 12.29 13.69 -4.49
CA LEU A 47 10.90 13.52 -4.86
C LEU A 47 10.08 13.05 -3.66
N LEU A 48 8.91 13.68 -3.46
CA LEU A 48 7.96 13.33 -2.41
C LEU A 48 6.54 13.24 -3.00
N LYS A 49 5.79 12.24 -2.55
CA LYS A 49 4.39 12.05 -2.93
C LYS A 49 3.55 11.75 -1.69
N PHE A 50 2.58 12.62 -1.41
CA PHE A 50 1.65 12.46 -0.30
C PHE A 50 0.27 12.07 -0.80
N ASP A 51 -0.37 11.17 -0.06
CA ASP A 51 -1.76 10.85 -0.27
C ASP A 51 -2.65 11.92 0.36
N THR A 52 -2.87 13.00 -0.37
CA THR A 52 -3.79 14.05 0.07
C THR A 52 -5.21 13.80 -0.40
N GLN A 53 -5.39 12.91 -1.36
CA GLN A 53 -6.70 12.56 -1.91
C GLN A 53 -7.61 11.92 -0.88
N ASN A 54 -7.06 11.03 -0.04
CA ASN A 54 -7.82 10.26 0.92
C ASN A 54 -7.96 10.93 2.29
N TYR A 55 -7.10 11.94 2.57
CA TYR A 55 -7.04 12.57 3.90
C TYR A 55 -7.52 14.01 3.93
N ILE A 56 -7.70 14.65 2.76
CA ILE A 56 -8.17 16.03 2.67
C ILE A 56 -9.42 16.05 1.78
N PRO A 57 -10.56 16.56 2.28
CA PRO A 57 -11.78 16.67 1.48
C PRO A 57 -11.57 17.45 0.18
N ALA A 58 -12.30 17.10 -0.90
CA ALA A 58 -12.17 17.79 -2.18
C ALA A 58 -12.62 19.26 -2.15
N ASN A 59 -13.47 19.63 -1.19
CA ASN A 59 -13.94 20.99 -0.97
C ASN A 59 -13.19 21.72 0.15
N ALA A 60 -12.03 21.18 0.58
CA ALA A 60 -11.24 21.81 1.62
C ALA A 60 -10.62 23.11 1.13
N VAL A 61 -10.71 24.14 1.95
CA VAL A 61 -9.96 25.40 1.80
C VAL A 61 -8.71 25.28 2.65
N ILE A 62 -7.55 25.18 2.01
CA ILE A 62 -6.27 25.01 2.69
C ILE A 62 -5.84 26.32 3.29
N GLN A 63 -5.85 26.42 4.62
CA GLN A 63 -5.42 27.59 5.38
C GLN A 63 -3.89 27.62 5.51
N SER A 64 -3.28 26.46 5.73
CA SER A 64 -1.83 26.29 5.72
C SER A 64 -1.44 24.83 5.45
N ALA A 65 -0.34 24.63 4.74
CA ALA A 65 0.29 23.34 4.54
C ALA A 65 1.81 23.50 4.58
N HIS A 66 2.47 22.80 5.50
CA HIS A 66 3.91 22.91 5.67
C HIS A 66 4.55 21.52 5.69
N LEU A 67 5.51 21.33 4.79
CA LEU A 67 6.39 20.15 4.79
C LEU A 67 7.57 20.42 5.73
N TYR A 68 7.80 19.52 6.66
CA TYR A 68 8.93 19.56 7.58
C TYR A 68 9.90 18.43 7.24
N LEU A 69 11.17 18.80 7.06
CA LEU A 69 12.29 17.87 6.86
C LEU A 69 13.38 18.17 7.89
N VAL A 70 13.97 17.13 8.46
CA VAL A 70 15.10 17.26 9.41
C VAL A 70 16.39 16.99 8.67
N LEU A 71 17.33 17.93 8.73
CA LEU A 71 18.64 17.83 8.11
C LEU A 71 19.46 16.74 8.81
N ASN A 72 19.90 15.75 8.03
CA ASN A 72 20.78 14.67 8.50
C ASN A 72 22.25 15.04 8.36
N HIS A 73 22.60 15.58 7.19
CA HIS A 73 23.98 15.96 6.88
C HIS A 73 24.03 17.11 5.86
N ALA A 74 25.05 17.95 5.96
CA ALA A 74 25.35 18.96 4.98
C ALA A 74 26.87 19.11 4.80
N GLU A 75 27.32 19.23 3.55
CA GLU A 75 28.67 19.74 3.30
C GLU A 75 28.78 21.18 3.80
N SER A 76 29.94 21.58 4.33
CA SER A 76 30.21 22.95 4.73
C SER A 76 30.12 23.90 3.52
N GLY A 77 29.36 24.97 3.65
CA GLY A 77 29.17 25.89 2.54
C GLY A 77 28.00 26.86 2.80
N GLU A 78 27.46 27.40 1.74
CA GLU A 78 26.38 28.38 1.78
C GLU A 78 25.02 27.76 2.16
N ASN A 79 24.13 28.61 2.64
CA ASN A 79 22.71 28.28 2.70
C ASN A 79 22.18 28.05 1.28
N ARG A 80 21.49 26.93 1.04
CA ARG A 80 21.02 26.54 -0.29
C ARG A 80 19.53 26.80 -0.49
N PRO A 81 19.13 27.49 -1.58
CA PRO A 81 17.74 27.68 -1.92
C PRO A 81 17.15 26.38 -2.49
N LEU A 82 16.39 25.65 -1.69
CA LEU A 82 15.64 24.50 -2.15
C LEU A 82 14.23 24.95 -2.52
N THR A 83 13.90 24.85 -3.81
CA THR A 83 12.61 25.26 -4.36
C THR A 83 11.72 24.05 -4.59
N ALA A 84 10.47 24.15 -4.15
CA ALA A 84 9.46 23.12 -4.35
C ALA A 84 8.76 23.30 -5.71
N TYR A 85 8.82 22.28 -6.54
CA TYR A 85 8.15 22.17 -7.83
C TYR A 85 7.07 21.11 -7.80
N HIS A 86 5.94 21.35 -8.46
CA HIS A 86 5.01 20.27 -8.76
C HIS A 86 5.64 19.29 -9.76
N VAL A 87 5.45 17.98 -9.56
CA VAL A 87 5.88 16.95 -10.51
C VAL A 87 4.67 16.51 -11.35
N THR A 88 4.74 16.74 -12.66
CA THR A 88 3.58 16.57 -13.55
C THR A 88 3.24 15.11 -13.83
N LYS A 89 4.23 14.21 -13.82
CA LYS A 89 4.03 12.77 -14.01
C LYS A 89 3.73 12.06 -12.69
N SER A 90 2.88 11.05 -12.75
CA SER A 90 2.60 10.18 -11.60
C SER A 90 3.74 9.16 -11.43
N PHE A 91 4.79 9.59 -10.75
CA PHE A 91 5.93 8.74 -10.48
C PHE A 91 5.60 7.66 -9.42
N VAL A 92 6.32 6.56 -9.49
CA VAL A 92 6.14 5.38 -8.66
C VAL A 92 7.40 5.16 -7.83
N LYS A 93 7.22 4.99 -6.52
CA LYS A 93 8.29 4.58 -5.60
C LYS A 93 8.87 3.25 -6.09
N TYR A 94 10.18 3.04 -5.93
CA TYR A 94 10.93 1.87 -6.39
C TYR A 94 11.12 1.74 -7.92
N GLU A 95 10.48 2.60 -8.71
CA GLU A 95 10.60 2.62 -10.17
C GLU A 95 11.18 3.95 -10.66
N ALA A 96 10.88 5.04 -9.93
CA ALA A 96 11.33 6.37 -10.30
C ALA A 96 12.83 6.56 -10.03
N ASN A 97 13.51 7.11 -11.01
CA ASN A 97 14.94 7.45 -10.97
C ASN A 97 15.17 8.67 -11.85
N TRP A 98 16.41 9.01 -12.18
CA TRP A 98 16.70 10.19 -12.99
C TRP A 98 16.20 10.09 -14.43
N VAL A 99 16.08 8.86 -14.97
CA VAL A 99 15.68 8.59 -16.36
C VAL A 99 14.18 8.31 -16.48
N TYR A 100 13.62 7.56 -15.53
CA TYR A 100 12.26 7.05 -15.59
C TYR A 100 11.42 7.56 -14.43
N PHE A 101 10.14 7.90 -14.70
CA PHE A 101 9.17 8.19 -13.65
C PHE A 101 8.47 6.92 -13.14
N ARG A 102 8.51 5.87 -13.95
CA ARG A 102 8.13 4.50 -13.62
C ARG A 102 8.85 3.54 -14.57
N ASN A 103 8.83 2.25 -14.26
CA ASN A 103 9.56 1.24 -15.02
C ASN A 103 9.21 1.28 -16.51
N GLY A 104 10.24 1.43 -17.36
CA GLY A 104 10.10 1.50 -18.82
C GLY A 104 9.48 2.79 -19.36
N GLN A 105 9.12 3.75 -18.53
CA GLN A 105 8.51 5.02 -18.95
C GLN A 105 9.41 6.22 -18.58
N PRO A 106 10.11 6.83 -19.55
CA PRO A 106 11.02 7.92 -19.26
C PRO A 106 10.27 9.20 -18.92
N TRP A 107 10.93 10.03 -18.11
CA TRP A 107 10.56 11.44 -18.02
C TRP A 107 10.69 12.09 -19.39
N SER A 108 9.87 13.10 -19.68
CA SER A 108 10.05 13.93 -20.86
C SER A 108 11.35 14.75 -20.77
N THR A 109 11.73 15.11 -19.56
CA THR A 109 13.02 15.74 -19.21
C THR A 109 13.69 14.92 -18.11
N ARG A 110 14.91 14.44 -18.36
CA ARG A 110 15.68 13.70 -17.34
C ARG A 110 15.80 14.51 -16.05
N GLY A 111 15.67 13.81 -14.92
CA GLY A 111 15.67 14.45 -13.60
C GLY A 111 14.29 14.93 -13.15
N GLY A 112 13.21 14.57 -13.86
CA GLY A 112 11.82 14.82 -13.49
C GLY A 112 11.15 15.89 -14.33
N ASP A 113 9.90 15.64 -14.69
CA ASP A 113 9.04 16.60 -15.40
C ASP A 113 8.47 17.60 -14.40
N LEU A 114 9.21 18.71 -14.21
CA LEU A 114 8.86 19.78 -13.27
C LEU A 114 7.80 20.70 -13.88
N GLY A 115 6.71 20.89 -13.16
CA GLY A 115 5.68 21.89 -13.41
C GLY A 115 6.00 23.22 -12.70
N PRO A 116 4.97 23.98 -12.30
CA PRO A 116 5.18 25.26 -11.62
C PRO A 116 5.93 25.11 -10.29
N SER A 117 6.76 26.10 -9.97
CA SER A 117 7.37 26.29 -8.65
C SER A 117 6.41 26.98 -7.69
N PHE A 118 6.57 26.76 -6.39
CA PHE A 118 5.70 27.32 -5.36
C PHE A 118 6.43 28.07 -4.25
N SER A 119 7.35 27.41 -3.56
CA SER A 119 8.06 28.03 -2.45
C SER A 119 9.54 27.69 -2.49
N THR A 120 10.35 28.58 -1.91
CA THR A 120 11.78 28.37 -1.73
C THR A 120 12.12 28.50 -0.25
N THR A 121 12.86 27.52 0.28
CA THR A 121 13.38 27.54 1.64
C THR A 121 14.91 27.50 1.59
N TYR A 122 15.57 28.39 2.31
CA TYR A 122 17.03 28.37 2.44
C TYR A 122 17.45 27.40 3.51
N VAL A 123 18.22 26.40 3.12
CA VAL A 123 18.70 25.31 3.99
C VAL A 123 20.18 25.56 4.33
N GLY A 124 20.44 25.75 5.61
CA GLY A 124 21.80 25.90 6.16
C GLY A 124 22.53 24.58 6.39
N ASN A 125 23.52 24.58 7.31
CA ASN A 125 24.41 23.45 7.56
C ASN A 125 24.25 22.83 8.95
N ALA A 126 23.38 23.37 9.82
CA ALA A 126 23.19 22.88 11.16
C ALA A 126 22.41 21.53 11.13
N GLU A 127 23.14 20.43 11.25
CA GLU A 127 22.58 19.08 11.33
C GLU A 127 21.60 18.96 12.52
N GLY A 128 20.53 18.17 12.34
CA GLY A 128 19.43 18.06 13.29
C GLY A 128 18.40 19.20 13.20
N SER A 129 18.67 20.27 12.45
CA SER A 129 17.73 21.37 12.27
C SER A 129 16.54 20.92 11.41
N THR A 130 15.36 21.40 11.78
CA THR A 130 14.11 21.18 11.02
C THR A 130 13.85 22.34 10.08
N TYR A 131 13.71 22.05 8.81
CA TYR A 131 13.36 23.02 7.78
C TYR A 131 11.88 22.90 7.39
N LYS A 132 11.25 24.07 7.21
CA LYS A 132 9.84 24.19 6.88
C LYS A 132 9.68 24.73 5.47
N PHE A 133 9.00 23.97 4.60
CA PHE A 133 8.66 24.35 3.25
C PHE A 133 7.16 24.65 3.18
N ASP A 134 6.78 25.81 2.62
CA ASP A 134 5.38 26.17 2.45
C ASP A 134 4.79 25.47 1.22
N MET A 135 3.83 24.62 1.46
CA MET A 135 3.11 23.85 0.43
C MET A 135 1.66 24.34 0.25
N THR A 136 1.26 25.44 0.90
CA THR A 136 -0.15 25.87 0.97
C THR A 136 -0.78 26.04 -0.41
N ALA A 137 -0.16 26.83 -1.27
CA ALA A 137 -0.68 27.09 -2.61
C ALA A 137 -0.63 25.82 -3.51
N MET A 138 0.45 25.03 -3.43
CA MET A 138 0.56 23.77 -4.18
C MET A 138 -0.52 22.79 -3.76
N LEU A 139 -0.73 22.64 -2.45
CA LEU A 139 -1.73 21.72 -1.91
C LEU A 139 -3.15 22.16 -2.26
N GLN A 140 -3.47 23.47 -2.20
CA GLN A 140 -4.79 23.95 -2.61
C GLN A 140 -5.09 23.60 -4.06
N ARG A 141 -4.15 23.83 -4.98
CA ARG A 141 -4.30 23.48 -6.40
C ARG A 141 -4.41 21.95 -6.60
N THR A 142 -3.67 21.17 -5.80
CA THR A 142 -3.78 19.70 -5.77
C THR A 142 -5.19 19.27 -5.33
N VAL A 143 -5.70 19.85 -4.25
CA VAL A 143 -7.04 19.54 -3.72
C VAL A 143 -8.13 19.92 -4.71
N ASN A 144 -7.97 21.04 -5.43
CA ASN A 144 -8.87 21.47 -6.51
C ASN A 144 -8.82 20.55 -7.75
N GLY A 145 -7.89 19.58 -7.81
CA GLY A 145 -7.72 18.69 -8.97
C GLY A 145 -7.04 19.33 -10.18
N GLU A 146 -6.48 20.55 -10.05
CA GLU A 146 -5.87 21.29 -11.15
C GLU A 146 -4.69 20.59 -11.81
N PHE A 147 -4.07 19.63 -11.12
CA PHE A 147 -2.96 18.83 -11.62
C PHE A 147 -3.40 17.45 -12.16
N GLY A 148 -4.69 17.24 -12.42
CA GLY A 148 -5.24 15.97 -12.88
C GLY A 148 -5.16 14.84 -11.84
N SER A 149 -4.79 15.14 -10.60
CA SER A 149 -4.66 14.21 -9.49
C SER A 149 -4.72 14.98 -8.18
N ARG A 150 -5.26 14.36 -7.14
CA ARG A 150 -5.30 14.91 -5.78
C ARG A 150 -4.19 14.35 -4.88
N TYR A 151 -3.18 13.68 -5.45
CA TYR A 151 -1.92 13.37 -4.78
C TYR A 151 -0.98 14.58 -4.86
N LEU A 152 -0.47 15.04 -3.71
CA LEU A 152 0.56 16.09 -3.69
C LEU A 152 1.89 15.45 -4.14
N ARG A 153 2.30 15.76 -5.36
CA ARG A 153 3.56 15.30 -5.97
C ARG A 153 4.51 16.47 -6.09
N LEU A 154 5.65 16.39 -5.43
CA LEU A 154 6.62 17.48 -5.46
C LEU A 154 8.05 17.01 -5.64
N ALA A 155 8.88 17.91 -6.19
CA ALA A 155 10.32 17.81 -6.18
C ALA A 155 10.90 19.00 -5.39
N LEU A 156 11.89 18.71 -4.52
CA LEU A 156 12.74 19.76 -3.97
C LEU A 156 14.02 19.80 -4.78
N VAL A 157 14.27 20.95 -5.37
CA VAL A 157 15.39 21.19 -6.29
C VAL A 157 16.24 22.34 -5.73
N ASP A 158 17.55 22.12 -5.64
CA ASP A 158 18.49 23.19 -5.36
C ASP A 158 18.58 24.11 -6.58
N THR A 159 18.08 25.34 -6.44
CA THR A 159 18.06 26.38 -7.49
C THR A 159 19.18 27.41 -7.36
N GLY A 160 20.09 27.19 -6.42
CA GLY A 160 21.31 28.02 -6.31
C GLY A 160 22.31 27.69 -7.42
N GLY A 161 23.30 28.55 -7.56
CA GLY A 161 24.43 28.32 -8.48
C GLY A 161 25.26 27.09 -8.07
N VAL A 162 26.04 26.55 -9.00
CA VAL A 162 27.00 25.49 -8.70
C VAL A 162 28.07 26.04 -7.76
N SER A 163 28.21 25.44 -6.58
CA SER A 163 29.24 25.79 -5.58
C SER A 163 29.75 24.54 -4.87
N SER A 164 30.92 24.66 -4.24
CA SER A 164 31.39 23.66 -3.29
C SER A 164 30.49 23.67 -2.04
N GLY A 165 30.25 22.50 -1.43
CA GLY A 165 29.45 22.42 -0.20
C GLY A 165 27.94 22.62 -0.40
N ASN A 166 27.42 22.37 -1.61
CA ASN A 166 25.99 22.50 -1.90
C ASN A 166 25.17 21.21 -1.65
N TYR A 167 25.75 20.18 -1.06
CA TYR A 167 25.06 18.94 -0.69
C TYR A 167 24.24 19.13 0.59
N LYS A 168 22.95 18.78 0.51
CA LYS A 168 22.04 18.78 1.64
C LYS A 168 21.32 17.44 1.69
N GLU A 169 21.34 16.79 2.85
CA GLU A 169 20.76 15.48 3.07
C GLU A 169 19.78 15.52 4.25
N PHE A 170 18.58 15.02 4.06
CA PHE A 170 17.52 14.95 5.05
C PHE A 170 17.20 13.51 5.40
N HIS A 171 16.65 13.27 6.57
CA HIS A 171 16.09 11.98 6.92
C HIS A 171 14.91 11.62 6.00
N SER A 172 14.84 10.35 5.58
CA SER A 172 13.72 9.80 4.81
C SER A 172 12.66 9.18 5.73
N THR A 173 11.60 8.65 5.15
CA THR A 173 10.60 7.83 5.88
C THR A 173 11.20 6.57 6.50
N ARG A 174 12.45 6.22 6.15
CA ARG A 174 13.19 5.05 6.68
C ARG A 174 14.09 5.37 7.86
N ALA A 175 14.16 6.61 8.30
CA ALA A 175 14.88 6.93 9.53
C ALA A 175 14.32 6.08 10.70
N SER A 176 15.23 5.45 11.46
CA SER A 176 14.86 4.62 12.62
C SER A 176 14.08 5.42 13.65
N ASN A 177 14.53 6.64 13.94
CA ASN A 177 13.79 7.59 14.77
C ASN A 177 12.66 8.23 13.95
N THR A 178 11.43 7.88 14.26
CA THR A 178 10.23 8.36 13.56
C THR A 178 10.01 9.87 13.67
N ALA A 179 10.52 10.53 14.71
CA ALA A 179 10.43 11.98 14.88
C ALA A 179 11.22 12.77 13.83
N LEU A 180 12.22 12.13 13.20
CA LEU A 180 13.07 12.75 12.18
C LEU A 180 12.50 12.62 10.76
N ARG A 181 11.43 11.83 10.59
CA ARG A 181 10.85 11.54 9.27
C ARG A 181 10.13 12.74 8.67
N PRO A 182 10.03 12.83 7.32
CA PRO A 182 9.24 13.84 6.64
C PRO A 182 7.79 13.88 7.15
N ARG A 183 7.24 15.07 7.33
CA ARG A 183 5.84 15.26 7.71
C ARG A 183 5.25 16.49 7.04
N LEU A 184 4.02 16.36 6.53
CA LEU A 184 3.22 17.45 5.99
C LEU A 184 2.13 17.78 7.02
N VAL A 185 2.17 19.01 7.56
CA VAL A 185 1.19 19.51 8.52
C VAL A 185 0.22 20.42 7.78
N VAL A 186 -1.08 20.09 7.83
CA VAL A 186 -2.12 20.78 7.08
C VAL A 186 -3.20 21.30 8.02
N THR A 187 -3.56 22.56 7.87
CA THR A 187 -4.76 23.16 8.45
C THR A 187 -5.70 23.55 7.31
N TYR A 188 -6.95 23.12 7.39
CA TYR A 188 -7.98 23.43 6.40
C TYR A 188 -9.35 23.60 7.06
N GLY A 189 -10.23 24.35 6.38
CA GLY A 189 -11.65 24.43 6.67
C GLY A 189 -12.46 23.84 5.52
N THR A 190 -13.75 23.59 5.73
CA THR A 190 -14.70 23.28 4.65
C THR A 190 -15.47 24.55 4.31
N SER A 191 -15.60 24.86 3.02
CA SER A 191 -16.45 25.98 2.59
C SER A 191 -17.92 25.60 2.79
N THR A 192 -18.61 26.26 3.73
CA THR A 192 -20.07 26.22 3.82
C THR A 192 -20.64 27.24 2.85
N THR A 193 -20.85 26.82 1.62
CA THR A 193 -21.59 27.67 0.65
C THR A 193 -23.08 27.42 0.85
N SER A 194 -23.80 28.41 1.35
CA SER A 194 -25.27 28.45 1.29
C SER A 194 -25.67 28.53 -0.18
N THR A 195 -26.22 27.49 -0.72
CA THR A 195 -26.62 27.40 -2.13
C THR A 195 -28.02 27.95 -2.29
N THR A 196 -28.17 29.06 -2.98
CA THR A 196 -29.41 29.39 -3.67
C THR A 196 -29.37 28.69 -5.04
N THR A 197 -30.42 27.97 -5.30
CA THR A 197 -30.63 27.04 -6.41
C THR A 197 -30.52 27.74 -7.78
N SER A 198 -29.81 27.15 -8.73
CA SER A 198 -30.21 27.08 -10.13
C SER A 198 -29.54 25.91 -10.84
N THR A 199 -30.37 25.15 -11.49
CA THR A 199 -30.22 23.91 -12.26
C THR A 199 -29.22 23.94 -13.39
N THR A 200 -28.52 22.83 -13.55
CA THR A 200 -28.25 21.94 -14.71
C THR A 200 -26.79 21.60 -14.88
N THR A 201 -26.60 20.32 -14.99
CA THR A 201 -25.63 19.47 -15.70
C THR A 201 -24.70 18.62 -14.88
N GLN A 202 -24.93 17.35 -15.03
CA GLN A 202 -24.11 16.14 -14.96
C GLN A 202 -22.99 16.04 -13.92
N PRO A 203 -23.12 15.12 -12.95
CA PRO A 203 -22.10 14.90 -11.92
C PRO A 203 -20.91 14.11 -12.48
N ALA A 204 -19.69 14.60 -12.15
CA ALA A 204 -18.50 13.77 -12.16
C ALA A 204 -18.67 12.60 -11.16
N PRO A 205 -18.10 11.41 -11.44
CA PRO A 205 -18.31 10.26 -10.57
C PRO A 205 -17.78 10.57 -9.17
N ALA A 206 -18.68 10.48 -8.21
CA ALA A 206 -18.37 10.51 -6.78
C ALA A 206 -17.38 9.38 -6.42
N PRO A 207 -16.58 9.54 -5.34
CA PRO A 207 -15.87 8.39 -4.79
C PRO A 207 -16.93 7.34 -4.49
N SER A 208 -16.73 6.13 -5.03
CA SER A 208 -17.67 5.04 -4.86
C SER A 208 -17.76 4.68 -3.37
N THR A 209 -18.69 5.31 -2.66
CA THR A 209 -19.37 4.65 -1.58
C THR A 209 -20.08 3.51 -2.28
N SER A 210 -19.54 2.30 -2.16
CA SER A 210 -20.21 1.09 -2.62
C SER A 210 -21.60 1.09 -2.00
N THR A 211 -22.59 1.50 -2.77
CA THR A 211 -24.02 1.29 -2.43
C THR A 211 -24.39 -0.18 -2.61
N GLY A 212 -23.40 -1.04 -2.88
CA GLY A 212 -23.51 -2.47 -2.98
C GLY A 212 -23.58 -3.11 -1.60
N THR A 213 -24.55 -3.97 -1.40
CA THR A 213 -24.66 -4.84 -0.22
C THR A 213 -23.67 -6.01 -0.25
N THR A 214 -22.79 -6.09 -1.25
CA THR A 214 -21.85 -7.20 -1.47
C THR A 214 -20.44 -6.83 -1.06
N LEU A 215 -19.70 -7.82 -0.55
CA LEU A 215 -18.28 -7.76 -0.22
C LEU A 215 -17.58 -8.94 -0.90
N ARG A 216 -16.68 -8.66 -1.83
CA ARG A 216 -15.85 -9.65 -2.51
C ARG A 216 -14.48 -9.71 -1.84
N VAL A 217 -14.14 -10.84 -1.23
CA VAL A 217 -12.83 -11.05 -0.60
C VAL A 217 -12.01 -12.08 -1.39
N MET A 218 -10.70 -11.91 -1.40
CA MET A 218 -9.76 -12.80 -2.08
C MET A 218 -8.64 -13.20 -1.11
N GLN A 219 -8.40 -14.49 -0.96
CA GLN A 219 -7.26 -15.07 -0.27
C GLN A 219 -6.26 -15.58 -1.29
N TRP A 220 -4.96 -15.26 -1.12
CA TRP A 220 -3.92 -15.80 -1.98
C TRP A 220 -2.53 -15.83 -1.32
N ASN A 221 -1.89 -16.99 -1.27
CA ASN A 221 -0.46 -17.10 -1.03
C ASN A 221 0.27 -16.76 -2.34
N VAL A 222 1.06 -15.69 -2.37
CA VAL A 222 1.69 -15.17 -3.60
C VAL A 222 3.14 -15.62 -3.78
N LYS A 223 3.66 -16.51 -2.91
CA LYS A 223 5.03 -17.05 -3.02
C LYS A 223 6.06 -15.96 -3.34
N LYS A 224 6.04 -14.87 -2.60
CA LYS A 224 6.98 -13.74 -2.82
C LYS A 224 6.92 -13.18 -4.25
N THR A 225 5.80 -13.35 -4.96
CA THR A 225 5.56 -13.00 -6.38
C THR A 225 6.33 -13.83 -7.40
N LYS A 226 6.84 -15.02 -7.01
CA LYS A 226 7.58 -15.94 -7.88
C LYS A 226 6.61 -16.86 -8.64
N GLY A 227 6.55 -16.66 -9.94
CA GLY A 227 5.68 -17.41 -10.83
C GLY A 227 6.18 -18.82 -11.16
N SER A 228 5.37 -19.59 -11.89
CA SER A 228 5.68 -20.93 -12.37
C SER A 228 6.89 -20.98 -13.33
N ASP A 229 7.28 -19.85 -13.91
CA ASP A 229 8.48 -19.65 -14.71
C ASP A 229 9.75 -19.39 -13.85
N GLY A 230 9.62 -19.38 -12.53
CA GLY A 230 10.71 -19.08 -11.59
C GLY A 230 11.06 -17.61 -11.48
N LEU A 231 10.40 -16.70 -12.22
CA LEU A 231 10.65 -15.28 -12.20
C LEU A 231 9.74 -14.55 -11.22
N CYS A 232 10.33 -13.64 -10.45
CA CYS A 232 9.60 -12.76 -9.56
C CYS A 232 8.96 -11.60 -10.34
N ASN A 233 7.64 -11.47 -10.28
CA ASN A 233 6.92 -10.42 -11.02
C ASN A 233 5.67 -9.97 -10.25
N PRO A 234 5.79 -8.92 -9.42
CA PRO A 234 4.65 -8.36 -8.69
C PRO A 234 3.57 -7.78 -9.62
N GLY A 235 3.95 -7.33 -10.81
CA GLY A 235 2.99 -6.87 -11.83
C GLY A 235 1.99 -7.95 -12.22
N ARG A 236 2.45 -9.21 -12.42
CA ARG A 236 1.55 -10.35 -12.71
C ARG A 236 0.58 -10.63 -11.56
N VAL A 237 1.05 -10.53 -10.32
CA VAL A 237 0.18 -10.69 -9.14
C VAL A 237 -0.89 -9.60 -9.11
N ALA A 238 -0.49 -8.34 -9.33
CA ALA A 238 -1.42 -7.21 -9.37
C ALA A 238 -2.43 -7.33 -10.52
N ASP A 239 -2.00 -7.76 -11.71
CA ASP A 239 -2.88 -7.97 -12.87
C ASP A 239 -3.92 -9.07 -12.58
N ALA A 240 -3.49 -10.18 -11.98
CA ALA A 240 -4.39 -11.27 -11.60
C ALA A 240 -5.39 -10.86 -10.52
N ILE A 241 -4.97 -10.09 -9.51
CA ILE A 241 -5.87 -9.54 -8.48
C ILE A 241 -6.88 -8.58 -9.13
N ALA A 242 -6.41 -7.64 -9.95
CA ALA A 242 -7.28 -6.65 -10.61
C ALA A 242 -8.34 -7.32 -11.48
N ALA A 243 -7.99 -8.40 -12.19
CA ALA A 243 -8.92 -9.18 -13.01
C ALA A 243 -10.06 -9.83 -12.19
N GLN A 244 -9.81 -10.17 -10.92
CA GLN A 244 -10.85 -10.72 -10.03
C GLN A 244 -11.69 -9.64 -9.36
N ASN A 245 -11.30 -8.37 -9.46
CA ASN A 245 -12.01 -7.21 -8.93
C ASN A 245 -12.46 -7.37 -7.46
N PRO A 246 -11.58 -7.76 -6.52
CA PRO A 246 -11.94 -7.90 -5.11
C PRO A 246 -12.05 -6.56 -4.42
N ASP A 247 -12.87 -6.50 -3.35
CA ASP A 247 -12.92 -5.35 -2.44
C ASP A 247 -11.82 -5.44 -1.38
N VAL A 248 -11.46 -6.69 -0.99
CA VAL A 248 -10.43 -6.99 0.00
C VAL A 248 -9.59 -8.17 -0.47
N VAL A 249 -8.28 -8.07 -0.26
CA VAL A 249 -7.31 -9.14 -0.56
C VAL A 249 -6.49 -9.46 0.67
N SER A 250 -6.40 -10.75 1.00
CA SER A 250 -5.45 -11.31 1.94
C SER A 250 -4.32 -11.96 1.16
N LEU A 251 -3.09 -11.51 1.40
CA LEU A 251 -1.89 -12.04 0.77
C LEU A 251 -0.98 -12.68 1.83
N ASN A 252 -0.47 -13.86 1.52
CA ASN A 252 0.54 -14.53 2.31
C ASN A 252 1.85 -14.62 1.53
N GLU A 253 2.95 -14.86 2.23
CA GLU A 253 4.31 -14.89 1.69
C GLU A 253 4.71 -13.59 1.00
N VAL A 254 4.41 -12.48 1.62
CA VAL A 254 4.85 -11.16 1.16
C VAL A 254 6.17 -10.79 1.83
N ASN A 255 7.17 -10.43 1.04
CA ASN A 255 8.47 -9.97 1.55
C ASN A 255 8.46 -8.48 1.88
N PHE A 256 9.20 -8.13 2.94
CA PHE A 256 9.46 -6.76 3.35
C PHE A 256 10.98 -6.53 3.35
N PHE A 257 11.51 -5.78 2.39
CA PHE A 257 12.93 -5.43 2.24
C PHE A 257 13.92 -6.61 2.29
N SER A 258 13.48 -7.82 2.04
CA SER A 258 14.33 -9.00 2.07
C SER A 258 13.76 -10.10 1.20
N GLY A 259 14.58 -11.11 0.90
CA GLY A 259 14.11 -12.36 0.41
C GLY A 259 14.60 -12.78 -0.96
N GLU A 260 14.03 -13.89 -1.41
CA GLU A 260 14.44 -14.69 -2.54
C GLU A 260 14.42 -13.94 -3.89
N CYS A 261 13.56 -12.96 -4.02
CA CYS A 261 13.37 -12.21 -5.26
C CYS A 261 14.34 -11.02 -5.43
N ALA A 262 15.34 -10.90 -4.59
CA ALA A 262 16.33 -9.80 -4.59
C ALA A 262 15.71 -8.39 -4.54
N TRP A 263 14.48 -8.26 -4.05
CA TRP A 263 13.81 -6.98 -3.90
C TRP A 263 14.29 -6.28 -2.64
N ASN A 264 14.78 -5.06 -2.81
CA ASN A 264 15.23 -4.21 -1.71
C ASN A 264 14.14 -3.19 -1.31
N PHE A 265 12.87 -3.60 -1.39
CA PHE A 265 11.72 -2.77 -1.12
C PHE A 265 10.60 -3.54 -0.41
N ASP A 266 9.63 -2.79 0.15
CA ASP A 266 8.41 -3.33 0.74
C ASP A 266 7.45 -3.79 -0.37
N MET A 267 7.31 -5.11 -0.53
CA MET A 267 6.45 -5.71 -1.55
C MET A 267 4.97 -5.36 -1.32
N ALA A 268 4.53 -5.18 -0.06
CA ALA A 268 3.15 -4.80 0.22
C ALA A 268 2.83 -3.37 -0.28
N ASP A 269 3.77 -2.43 -0.06
CA ASP A 269 3.68 -1.05 -0.58
C ASP A 269 3.66 -1.04 -2.12
N HIS A 270 4.51 -1.87 -2.72
CA HIS A 270 4.58 -1.98 -4.17
C HIS A 270 3.30 -2.58 -4.78
N LEU A 271 2.78 -3.67 -4.21
CA LEU A 271 1.51 -4.28 -4.67
C LEU A 271 0.33 -3.32 -4.48
N GLU A 272 0.25 -2.59 -3.35
CA GLU A 272 -0.75 -1.54 -3.16
C GLU A 272 -0.69 -0.51 -4.29
N SER A 273 0.51 0.00 -4.60
CA SER A 273 0.74 0.97 -5.67
C SER A 273 0.34 0.43 -7.05
N LEU A 274 0.70 -0.82 -7.35
CA LEU A 274 0.32 -1.48 -8.59
C LEU A 274 -1.20 -1.65 -8.71
N LEU A 275 -1.86 -2.08 -7.64
CA LEU A 275 -3.32 -2.23 -7.64
C LEU A 275 -4.04 -0.89 -7.84
N GLN A 276 -3.56 0.18 -7.20
CA GLN A 276 -4.10 1.53 -7.47
C GLN A 276 -3.99 1.91 -8.95
N GLN A 277 -2.86 1.57 -9.59
CA GLN A 277 -2.66 1.83 -11.02
C GLN A 277 -3.60 1.01 -11.91
N ARG A 278 -3.82 -0.30 -11.60
CA ARG A 278 -4.65 -1.20 -12.40
C ARG A 278 -6.13 -0.90 -12.26
N THR A 279 -6.54 -0.54 -11.06
CA THR A 279 -7.98 -0.41 -10.72
C THR A 279 -8.48 1.04 -10.74
N GLY A 280 -7.58 2.02 -10.68
CA GLY A 280 -7.93 3.44 -10.58
C GLY A 280 -8.53 3.85 -9.23
N VAL A 281 -8.61 2.92 -8.26
CA VAL A 281 -9.15 3.18 -6.92
C VAL A 281 -8.08 3.13 -5.86
N GLN A 282 -8.32 3.81 -4.74
CA GLN A 282 -7.44 3.75 -3.58
C GLN A 282 -7.50 2.38 -2.93
N TRP A 283 -6.33 1.89 -2.53
CA TRP A 283 -6.17 0.72 -1.69
C TRP A 283 -5.53 1.12 -0.36
N TYR A 284 -5.91 0.42 0.69
CA TYR A 284 -5.41 0.57 2.06
C TYR A 284 -4.81 -0.74 2.50
N ARG A 285 -3.69 -0.70 3.21
CA ARG A 285 -3.01 -1.92 3.65
C ARG A 285 -2.86 -2.02 5.15
N GLN A 286 -2.84 -3.25 5.65
CA GLN A 286 -2.39 -3.66 6.97
C GLN A 286 -1.43 -4.82 6.80
N ILE A 287 -0.29 -4.76 7.47
CA ILE A 287 0.74 -5.81 7.41
C ILE A 287 0.97 -6.43 8.79
N VAL A 288 1.44 -7.68 8.80
CA VAL A 288 2.13 -8.29 9.93
C VAL A 288 3.44 -8.88 9.44
N ASN A 289 4.56 -8.32 9.90
CA ASN A 289 5.89 -8.87 9.68
C ASN A 289 6.20 -9.85 10.82
N VAL A 290 6.32 -11.13 10.49
CA VAL A 290 6.44 -12.21 11.48
C VAL A 290 7.81 -12.28 12.16
N TYR A 291 8.82 -11.62 11.61
CA TYR A 291 10.14 -11.51 12.21
C TYR A 291 10.32 -10.24 13.04
N GLY A 292 9.36 -9.30 12.96
CA GLY A 292 9.50 -7.98 13.54
C GLY A 292 10.45 -7.09 12.73
N GLY A 293 10.55 -5.80 13.10
CA GLY A 293 11.43 -4.86 12.41
C GLY A 293 10.92 -4.43 11.03
N THR A 294 11.83 -3.94 10.20
CA THR A 294 11.53 -3.36 8.87
C THR A 294 11.71 -4.35 7.73
N SER A 295 12.53 -5.37 7.89
CA SER A 295 12.78 -6.41 6.89
C SER A 295 12.19 -7.74 7.34
N GLY A 296 11.80 -8.60 6.40
CA GLY A 296 11.25 -9.90 6.72
C GLY A 296 10.19 -10.36 5.74
N TYR A 297 9.16 -10.99 6.29
CA TYR A 297 8.17 -11.72 5.54
C TYR A 297 6.89 -11.82 6.38
N GLY A 298 5.73 -11.90 5.72
CA GLY A 298 4.50 -12.00 6.47
C GLY A 298 3.24 -11.96 5.64
N ASN A 299 2.17 -11.44 6.27
CA ASN A 299 0.84 -11.37 5.68
C ASN A 299 0.39 -9.92 5.50
N VAL A 300 -0.44 -9.71 4.49
CA VAL A 300 -0.97 -8.39 4.12
C VAL A 300 -2.47 -8.49 3.90
N LEU A 301 -3.20 -7.52 4.43
CA LEU A 301 -4.55 -7.18 4.01
C LEU A 301 -4.50 -5.94 3.14
N LEU A 302 -5.12 -6.00 1.98
CA LEU A 302 -5.37 -4.85 1.10
C LEU A 302 -6.88 -4.66 0.96
N SER A 303 -7.37 -3.44 1.05
CA SER A 303 -8.80 -3.12 0.98
C SER A 303 -9.05 -1.86 0.15
N ARG A 304 -10.12 -1.85 -0.64
CA ARG A 304 -10.67 -0.64 -1.28
C ARG A 304 -11.47 0.22 -0.30
N HIS A 305 -11.95 -0.37 0.79
CA HIS A 305 -12.61 0.37 1.85
C HIS A 305 -11.60 0.94 2.83
N ALA A 306 -11.75 2.21 3.17
CA ALA A 306 -10.94 2.82 4.23
C ALA A 306 -11.18 2.09 5.56
N PRO A 307 -10.14 1.61 6.23
CA PRO A 307 -10.30 0.94 7.51
C PRO A 307 -10.68 1.92 8.62
N THR A 308 -11.57 1.50 9.49
CA THR A 308 -11.90 2.22 10.73
C THR A 308 -10.98 1.85 11.88
N SER A 309 -10.38 0.66 11.83
CA SER A 309 -9.30 0.24 12.70
C SER A 309 -8.41 -0.79 12.02
N GLN A 310 -7.16 -0.87 12.45
CA GLN A 310 -6.15 -1.79 11.96
C GLN A 310 -5.30 -2.28 13.12
N GLY A 311 -4.83 -3.52 13.02
CA GLY A 311 -3.97 -4.10 14.02
C GLY A 311 -3.32 -5.40 13.55
N TYR A 312 -2.50 -5.96 14.40
CA TYR A 312 -1.94 -7.29 14.19
C TYR A 312 -1.60 -7.94 15.53
N THR A 313 -1.43 -9.24 15.51
CA THR A 313 -0.81 -9.99 16.59
C THR A 313 0.24 -10.94 16.04
N LEU A 314 1.30 -11.15 16.80
CA LEU A 314 2.25 -12.23 16.52
C LEU A 314 1.73 -13.52 17.17
N LEU A 315 1.91 -14.61 16.47
CA LEU A 315 1.63 -15.95 16.94
C LEU A 315 2.95 -16.65 17.29
N SER A 316 2.85 -17.72 18.05
CA SER A 316 4.00 -18.59 18.34
C SER A 316 4.69 -19.03 17.05
N TYR A 317 6.00 -19.31 17.14
CA TYR A 317 6.82 -19.85 16.04
C TYR A 317 6.84 -18.97 14.79
N GLN A 318 7.01 -17.65 14.98
CA GLN A 318 7.20 -16.67 13.90
C GLN A 318 6.07 -16.67 12.86
N ARG A 319 4.85 -16.65 13.32
CA ARG A 319 3.65 -16.42 12.50
C ARG A 319 2.89 -15.21 13.03
N GLY A 320 1.84 -14.81 12.35
CA GLY A 320 1.06 -13.64 12.78
C GLY A 320 -0.28 -13.53 12.06
N VAL A 321 -1.14 -12.69 12.62
CA VAL A 321 -2.42 -12.32 12.03
C VAL A 321 -2.44 -10.81 11.81
N ALA A 322 -2.69 -10.36 10.59
CA ALA A 322 -3.05 -8.97 10.29
C ALA A 322 -4.57 -8.81 10.43
N GLN A 323 -5.02 -7.66 10.93
CA GLN A 323 -6.45 -7.37 11.14
C GLN A 323 -6.80 -5.99 10.56
N MET A 324 -7.98 -5.89 9.97
CA MET A 324 -8.56 -4.65 9.49
C MET A 324 -10.07 -4.66 9.73
N THR A 325 -10.62 -3.56 10.23
CA THR A 325 -12.07 -3.35 10.31
C THR A 325 -12.49 -2.35 9.24
N ILE A 326 -13.45 -2.73 8.41
CA ILE A 326 -14.03 -1.86 7.38
C ILE A 326 -15.53 -1.67 7.62
N VAL A 327 -16.12 -0.67 6.97
CA VAL A 327 -17.57 -0.48 6.97
C VAL A 327 -18.13 -0.83 5.59
N VAL A 328 -19.07 -1.77 5.55
CA VAL A 328 -19.79 -2.15 4.34
C VAL A 328 -21.30 -2.13 4.65
N ASN A 329 -22.07 -1.43 3.87
CA ASN A 329 -23.52 -1.27 4.09
C ASN A 329 -23.87 -0.81 5.53
N GLY A 330 -23.05 0.12 6.09
CA GLY A 330 -23.24 0.61 7.45
C GLY A 330 -22.81 -0.34 8.57
N ARG A 331 -22.32 -1.54 8.26
CA ARG A 331 -21.84 -2.52 9.24
C ARG A 331 -20.33 -2.60 9.31
N TYR A 332 -19.80 -2.69 10.51
CA TYR A 332 -18.38 -3.02 10.74
C TYR A 332 -18.15 -4.50 10.44
N VAL A 333 -17.19 -4.78 9.57
CA VAL A 333 -16.75 -6.13 9.22
C VAL A 333 -15.29 -6.27 9.60
N ASN A 334 -14.97 -7.26 10.43
CA ASN A 334 -13.61 -7.56 10.87
C ASN A 334 -12.97 -8.60 9.97
N LEU A 335 -11.85 -8.24 9.37
CA LEU A 335 -11.11 -9.02 8.39
C LEU A 335 -9.75 -9.41 8.97
N PHE A 336 -9.34 -10.65 8.73
CA PHE A 336 -8.09 -11.19 9.23
C PHE A 336 -7.32 -11.92 8.13
N SER A 337 -5.98 -11.84 8.16
CA SER A 337 -5.08 -12.56 7.26
C SER A 337 -4.01 -13.29 8.07
N THR A 338 -3.85 -14.59 7.83
CA THR A 338 -2.84 -15.42 8.51
C THR A 338 -2.17 -16.39 7.56
N HIS A 339 -0.98 -16.87 7.94
CA HIS A 339 -0.30 -18.01 7.30
C HIS A 339 0.34 -18.82 8.42
N VAL A 340 -0.12 -20.03 8.60
CA VAL A 340 0.34 -20.91 9.68
C VAL A 340 1.41 -21.89 9.22
N GLU A 341 2.00 -22.64 10.14
CA GLU A 341 3.13 -23.52 9.91
C GLU A 341 2.81 -24.68 8.95
N TYR A 342 3.77 -25.00 8.09
CA TYR A 342 3.64 -26.07 7.09
C TYR A 342 4.06 -27.45 7.64
N TYR A 343 5.25 -27.56 8.23
CA TYR A 343 5.84 -28.87 8.56
C TYR A 343 5.32 -29.45 9.87
N THR A 344 5.19 -28.63 10.92
CA THR A 344 4.97 -29.11 12.28
C THR A 344 3.52 -28.94 12.71
N SER A 345 2.74 -30.01 12.75
CA SER A 345 1.31 -29.99 13.10
C SER A 345 1.05 -29.40 14.49
N SER A 346 1.88 -29.71 15.50
CA SER A 346 1.70 -29.14 16.86
C SER A 346 1.89 -27.63 16.90
N TRP A 347 2.79 -27.08 16.10
CA TRP A 347 2.97 -25.62 15.95
C TRP A 347 1.75 -25.01 15.25
N ARG A 348 1.28 -25.64 14.18
CA ARG A 348 0.09 -25.23 13.44
C ARG A 348 -1.16 -25.22 14.33
N THR A 349 -1.36 -26.28 15.12
CA THR A 349 -2.43 -26.36 16.15
C THR A 349 -2.37 -25.18 17.12
N THR A 350 -1.18 -24.88 17.64
CA THR A 350 -0.98 -23.75 18.57
C THR A 350 -1.36 -22.44 17.87
N GLN A 351 -0.83 -22.19 16.68
CA GLN A 351 -1.05 -20.94 15.94
C GLN A 351 -2.52 -20.73 15.56
N ILE A 352 -3.22 -21.77 15.09
CA ILE A 352 -4.66 -21.67 14.76
C ILE A 352 -5.46 -21.39 16.04
N THR A 353 -5.12 -22.01 17.16
CA THR A 353 -5.78 -21.78 18.44
C THR A 353 -5.58 -20.32 18.92
N GLU A 354 -4.36 -19.81 18.83
CA GLU A 354 -4.03 -18.42 19.17
C GLU A 354 -4.77 -17.44 18.27
N ALA A 355 -4.79 -17.69 16.94
CA ALA A 355 -5.49 -16.85 15.96
C ALA A 355 -6.99 -16.80 16.24
N VAL A 356 -7.64 -17.96 16.45
CA VAL A 356 -9.08 -18.05 16.77
C VAL A 356 -9.40 -17.32 18.08
N ARG A 357 -8.55 -17.50 19.10
CA ARG A 357 -8.72 -16.79 20.38
C ARG A 357 -8.63 -15.28 20.17
N TRP A 358 -7.64 -14.80 19.44
CA TRP A 358 -7.47 -13.35 19.21
C TRP A 358 -8.64 -12.79 18.41
N MET A 359 -9.07 -13.47 17.32
CA MET A 359 -10.25 -13.09 16.55
C MET A 359 -11.52 -12.99 17.40
N SER A 360 -11.69 -13.88 18.37
CA SER A 360 -12.90 -13.90 19.22
C SER A 360 -13.07 -12.63 20.06
N GLY A 361 -12.01 -11.84 20.25
CA GLY A 361 -12.06 -10.54 20.90
C GLY A 361 -12.66 -9.41 20.07
N PHE A 362 -12.90 -9.62 18.78
CA PHE A 362 -13.51 -8.62 17.90
C PHE A 362 -15.02 -8.86 17.77
N SER A 363 -15.77 -7.80 17.45
CA SER A 363 -17.20 -7.91 17.19
C SER A 363 -17.51 -8.72 15.90
N GLU A 364 -18.72 -9.26 15.82
CA GLU A 364 -19.23 -9.87 14.61
C GLU A 364 -19.74 -8.80 13.61
N PRO A 365 -19.67 -9.05 12.30
CA PRO A 365 -19.16 -10.24 11.60
C PRO A 365 -17.65 -10.27 11.42
N ARG A 366 -17.07 -11.47 11.34
CA ARG A 366 -15.64 -11.74 11.14
C ARG A 366 -15.39 -12.60 9.93
N ILE A 367 -14.33 -12.31 9.16
CA ILE A 367 -13.87 -13.12 8.04
C ILE A 367 -12.36 -13.33 8.20
N MET A 368 -11.94 -14.58 8.34
CA MET A 368 -10.54 -14.99 8.38
C MET A 368 -10.14 -15.59 7.02
N MET A 369 -9.05 -15.08 6.47
CA MET A 369 -8.45 -15.56 5.24
C MET A 369 -7.03 -16.02 5.51
N GLY A 370 -6.56 -17.04 4.81
CA GLY A 370 -5.18 -17.48 5.00
C GLY A 370 -4.84 -18.79 4.32
N ASP A 371 -3.52 -19.02 4.26
CA ASP A 371 -2.95 -20.34 4.01
C ASP A 371 -2.79 -21.05 5.36
N PHE A 372 -3.63 -22.06 5.58
CA PHE A 372 -3.67 -22.80 6.83
C PHE A 372 -2.80 -24.07 6.82
N ASN A 373 -2.16 -24.38 5.69
CA ASN A 373 -1.28 -25.54 5.56
C ASN A 373 -1.87 -26.83 6.13
N THR A 374 -3.18 -26.98 6.07
CA THR A 374 -3.95 -28.12 6.53
C THR A 374 -5.13 -28.34 5.58
N TRP A 375 -5.78 -29.50 5.67
CA TRP A 375 -6.92 -29.85 4.80
C TRP A 375 -8.14 -30.28 5.59
N PRO A 376 -9.32 -30.25 4.99
CA PRO A 376 -10.57 -30.61 5.66
C PRO A 376 -10.53 -31.98 6.34
N GLY A 377 -11.07 -32.06 7.54
CA GLY A 377 -11.14 -33.29 8.34
C GLY A 377 -9.98 -33.52 9.29
N THR A 378 -8.89 -32.73 9.20
CA THR A 378 -7.79 -32.80 10.18
C THR A 378 -8.18 -32.13 11.50
N SER A 379 -7.46 -32.50 12.58
CA SER A 379 -7.65 -31.84 13.88
C SER A 379 -7.36 -30.35 13.83
N ASP A 380 -6.29 -29.95 13.12
CA ASP A 380 -5.88 -28.57 12.93
C ASP A 380 -6.99 -27.73 12.24
N TYR A 381 -7.52 -28.25 11.12
CA TYR A 381 -8.63 -27.63 10.40
C TYR A 381 -9.85 -27.45 11.29
N ASN A 382 -10.21 -28.47 12.09
CA ASN A 382 -11.41 -28.44 12.93
C ASN A 382 -11.38 -27.35 14.01
N ILE A 383 -10.21 -26.89 14.45
CA ILE A 383 -10.07 -25.83 15.44
C ILE A 383 -10.76 -24.53 14.97
N ILE A 384 -10.61 -24.20 13.68
CA ILE A 384 -11.26 -23.00 13.11
C ILE A 384 -12.60 -23.33 12.45
N ALA A 385 -12.77 -24.51 11.86
CA ALA A 385 -14.00 -24.90 11.18
C ALA A 385 -15.19 -25.15 12.13
N GLN A 386 -14.92 -25.41 13.42
CA GLN A 386 -15.99 -25.52 14.43
C GLN A 386 -16.65 -24.16 14.74
N PRO A 387 -15.90 -23.11 15.12
CA PRO A 387 -16.51 -21.79 15.40
C PRO A 387 -16.90 -21.01 14.13
N TYR A 388 -16.24 -21.24 13.00
CA TYR A 388 -16.48 -20.52 11.74
C TYR A 388 -16.89 -21.45 10.61
N GLN A 389 -17.52 -20.90 9.59
CA GLN A 389 -17.92 -21.63 8.39
C GLN A 389 -16.82 -21.53 7.33
N ASP A 390 -16.40 -22.65 6.78
CA ASP A 390 -15.58 -22.71 5.57
C ASP A 390 -16.42 -22.33 4.35
N ALA A 391 -16.04 -21.26 3.67
CA ALA A 391 -16.80 -20.71 2.55
C ALA A 391 -16.85 -21.68 1.36
N TRP A 392 -15.74 -22.36 1.03
CA TRP A 392 -15.73 -23.32 -0.08
C TRP A 392 -16.71 -24.48 0.18
N THR A 393 -16.62 -25.09 1.37
CA THR A 393 -17.51 -26.20 1.74
C THR A 393 -18.99 -25.78 1.74
N ALA A 394 -19.29 -24.58 2.25
CA ALA A 394 -20.64 -24.04 2.23
C ALA A 394 -21.15 -23.78 0.81
N ALA A 395 -20.31 -23.18 -0.05
CA ALA A 395 -20.65 -22.92 -1.45
C ALA A 395 -20.83 -24.21 -2.26
N GLN A 396 -20.01 -25.24 -2.02
CA GLN A 396 -20.19 -26.57 -2.63
C GLN A 396 -21.57 -27.16 -2.27
N ALA A 397 -21.90 -27.14 -0.98
CA ALA A 397 -23.20 -27.67 -0.51
C ALA A 397 -24.40 -26.89 -1.10
N ALA A 398 -24.22 -25.60 -1.38
CA ALA A 398 -25.23 -24.74 -1.98
C ALA A 398 -25.22 -24.73 -3.52
N GLY A 399 -24.28 -25.43 -4.17
CA GLY A 399 -24.13 -25.43 -5.63
C GLY A 399 -23.63 -24.08 -6.22
N THR A 400 -22.97 -23.24 -5.40
CA THR A 400 -22.46 -21.90 -5.77
C THR A 400 -20.94 -21.82 -5.77
N ALA A 401 -20.24 -22.98 -5.68
CA ALA A 401 -18.80 -23.09 -5.83
C ALA A 401 -18.41 -23.31 -7.29
N SER A 402 -17.32 -22.69 -7.73
CA SER A 402 -16.70 -22.95 -9.04
C SER A 402 -15.18 -22.91 -8.96
N ALA A 403 -14.52 -23.78 -9.73
CA ALA A 403 -13.07 -23.80 -9.82
C ALA A 403 -12.62 -24.13 -11.24
N PHE A 404 -11.59 -23.43 -11.72
CA PHE A 404 -11.02 -23.70 -13.04
C PHE A 404 -10.42 -25.12 -13.13
N ASN A 405 -9.95 -25.66 -12.01
CA ASN A 405 -9.38 -27.01 -11.91
C ASN A 405 -10.41 -28.08 -11.52
N GLY A 406 -11.70 -27.74 -11.41
CA GLY A 406 -12.80 -28.63 -11.07
C GLY A 406 -12.84 -29.09 -9.61
N SER A 407 -11.77 -28.96 -8.83
CA SER A 407 -11.65 -29.52 -7.48
C SER A 407 -11.68 -28.48 -6.35
N GLY A 408 -11.35 -27.22 -6.67
CA GLY A 408 -11.16 -26.18 -5.66
C GLY A 408 -9.83 -26.28 -4.90
N ASN A 409 -8.92 -27.15 -5.33
CA ASN A 409 -7.58 -27.24 -4.77
C ASN A 409 -6.79 -25.96 -5.05
N THR A 410 -6.00 -25.51 -4.07
CA THR A 410 -5.27 -24.25 -4.17
C THR A 410 -3.77 -24.43 -4.37
N SER A 411 -3.18 -25.55 -3.94
CA SER A 411 -1.77 -25.88 -4.17
C SER A 411 -1.52 -27.38 -4.07
N GLY A 412 -0.60 -27.91 -4.89
CA GLY A 412 -0.13 -29.28 -4.80
C GLY A 412 -1.20 -30.38 -4.81
N GLY A 413 -2.35 -30.14 -5.44
CA GLY A 413 -3.48 -31.07 -5.45
C GLY A 413 -4.33 -31.07 -4.18
N SER A 414 -4.12 -30.12 -3.27
CA SER A 414 -4.84 -29.97 -1.99
C SER A 414 -5.36 -28.55 -1.81
N ARG A 415 -6.31 -28.39 -0.91
CA ARG A 415 -6.84 -27.07 -0.51
C ARG A 415 -6.18 -26.66 0.81
N PHE A 416 -5.32 -25.64 0.75
CA PHE A 416 -4.61 -25.07 1.89
C PHE A 416 -5.04 -23.62 2.18
N ASP A 417 -5.58 -22.93 1.18
CA ASP A 417 -6.05 -21.56 1.27
C ASP A 417 -7.55 -21.52 1.55
N TYR A 418 -7.94 -20.71 2.53
CA TYR A 418 -9.31 -20.69 3.03
C TYR A 418 -9.83 -19.26 3.22
N VAL A 419 -11.16 -19.17 3.12
CA VAL A 419 -11.97 -18.06 3.64
C VAL A 419 -12.92 -18.66 4.66
N PHE A 420 -12.69 -18.40 5.94
CA PHE A 420 -13.59 -18.76 7.04
C PHE A 420 -14.40 -17.54 7.44
N TYR A 421 -15.67 -17.72 7.78
CA TYR A 421 -16.54 -16.61 8.16
C TYR A 421 -17.48 -16.96 9.31
N SER A 422 -17.94 -15.94 10.04
CA SER A 422 -18.89 -16.07 11.13
C SER A 422 -20.25 -16.57 10.67
N ARG A 423 -20.86 -17.49 11.43
CA ARG A 423 -22.21 -18.00 11.21
C ARG A 423 -23.26 -17.03 11.76
N VAL A 424 -23.31 -15.81 11.25
CA VAL A 424 -24.22 -14.75 11.71
C VAL A 424 -25.09 -14.24 10.57
N ALA A 425 -26.30 -13.82 10.88
CA ALA A 425 -27.25 -13.32 9.89
C ALA A 425 -26.74 -12.09 9.09
N ALA A 426 -25.75 -11.37 9.63
CA ALA A 426 -25.12 -10.23 8.98
C ALA A 426 -24.30 -10.61 7.73
N LEU A 427 -23.89 -11.89 7.58
CA LEU A 427 -23.16 -12.41 6.44
C LEU A 427 -23.96 -13.50 5.71
N SER A 428 -24.17 -13.31 4.41
CA SER A 428 -24.75 -14.35 3.55
C SER A 428 -23.80 -14.65 2.41
N LEU A 429 -23.18 -15.85 2.42
CA LEU A 429 -22.31 -16.29 1.35
C LEU A 429 -23.10 -16.43 0.05
N GLN A 430 -22.62 -15.85 -1.05
CA GLN A 430 -23.27 -15.89 -2.36
C GLN A 430 -22.56 -16.90 -3.28
N SER A 431 -21.22 -16.86 -3.33
CA SER A 431 -20.45 -17.76 -4.18
C SER A 431 -19.01 -17.85 -3.71
N VAL A 432 -18.32 -18.92 -4.11
CA VAL A 432 -16.87 -19.05 -3.99
C VAL A 432 -16.28 -19.53 -5.30
N THR A 433 -15.16 -18.92 -5.70
CA THR A 433 -14.48 -19.29 -6.94
C THR A 433 -12.98 -19.51 -6.66
N VAL A 434 -12.39 -20.54 -7.28
CA VAL A 434 -10.95 -20.68 -7.47
C VAL A 434 -10.67 -20.37 -8.95
N PRO A 435 -10.30 -19.12 -9.29
CA PRO A 435 -10.16 -18.69 -10.68
C PRO A 435 -8.82 -19.14 -11.30
N ASP A 436 -8.79 -19.22 -12.62
CA ASP A 436 -7.54 -19.29 -13.37
C ASP A 436 -6.86 -17.90 -13.37
N THR A 437 -5.64 -17.85 -12.84
CA THR A 437 -4.87 -16.60 -12.70
C THR A 437 -3.68 -16.50 -13.64
N ARG A 438 -3.62 -17.35 -14.67
CA ARG A 438 -2.52 -17.29 -15.63
C ARG A 438 -2.49 -15.96 -16.36
N ILE A 439 -1.29 -15.37 -16.39
CA ILE A 439 -0.98 -14.18 -17.19
C ILE A 439 0.02 -14.63 -18.26
N ASN A 440 -0.38 -14.55 -19.53
CA ASN A 440 0.41 -15.05 -20.67
C ASN A 440 0.89 -16.51 -20.48
N GLY A 441 0.03 -17.38 -19.94
CA GLY A 441 0.32 -18.79 -19.71
C GLY A 441 1.11 -19.11 -18.45
N VAL A 442 1.54 -18.11 -17.66
CA VAL A 442 2.33 -18.27 -16.43
C VAL A 442 1.44 -18.07 -15.20
N TYR A 443 1.46 -19.01 -14.27
CA TYR A 443 0.87 -18.80 -12.94
C TYR A 443 1.74 -17.86 -12.12
N PRO A 444 1.18 -16.77 -11.53
CA PRO A 444 1.95 -15.82 -10.71
C PRO A 444 2.43 -16.38 -9.37
N SER A 445 1.90 -17.50 -8.91
CA SER A 445 2.25 -18.24 -7.71
C SER A 445 2.08 -19.75 -7.94
N ASP A 446 2.57 -20.58 -7.03
CA ASP A 446 2.25 -22.02 -6.94
C ASP A 446 0.96 -22.30 -6.17
N HIS A 447 0.33 -21.24 -5.64
CA HIS A 447 -1.01 -21.30 -5.10
C HIS A 447 -2.01 -20.62 -6.05
N HIS A 448 -3.26 -21.06 -5.99
CA HIS A 448 -4.41 -20.45 -6.65
C HIS A 448 -5.25 -19.70 -5.61
N PRO A 449 -5.75 -18.52 -5.91
CA PRO A 449 -6.55 -17.76 -4.95
C PRO A 449 -7.94 -18.36 -4.73
N VAL A 450 -8.50 -18.07 -3.57
CA VAL A 450 -9.91 -18.30 -3.24
C VAL A 450 -10.63 -16.95 -3.20
N VAL A 451 -11.65 -16.79 -4.03
CA VAL A 451 -12.48 -15.58 -4.08
C VAL A 451 -13.87 -15.90 -3.55
N ALA A 452 -14.29 -15.27 -2.46
CA ALA A 452 -15.61 -15.43 -1.88
C ALA A 452 -16.41 -14.11 -1.98
N VAL A 453 -17.70 -14.22 -2.29
CA VAL A 453 -18.62 -13.09 -2.37
C VAL A 453 -19.65 -13.23 -1.27
N PHE A 454 -19.75 -12.22 -0.44
CA PHE A 454 -20.73 -12.12 0.63
C PHE A 454 -21.74 -11.00 0.36
N LYS A 455 -22.99 -11.21 0.74
CA LYS A 455 -23.95 -10.14 0.96
C LYS A 455 -23.86 -9.72 2.42
N ILE A 456 -23.73 -8.42 2.66
CA ILE A 456 -23.74 -7.80 3.99
C ILE A 456 -25.17 -7.30 4.25
N ASN A 457 -25.83 -7.92 5.23
CA ASN A 457 -27.27 -7.68 5.53
C ASN A 457 -27.46 -6.63 6.61
#